data_21e66c01bf3f2a2202e1c00ba027d852
#
_entry.id   21e66c01bf3f2a2202e1c00ba027d852
#
_cell.length_a   1.000
_cell.length_b   1.000
_cell.length_c   1.000
_cell.angle_alpha   90.00
_cell.angle_beta   90.00
_cell.angle_gamma   90.00
#
_symmetry.space_group_name_H-M   'P 1'
#
loop_
_entity.id
_entity.type
_entity.pdbx_description
1 polymer ?
#
loop_
_entity_poly.entity_id
_entity_poly.type
_entity_poly.pdbx_seq_one_letter_code
_entity_poly.pdbx_strand_id
1 'polypeptide(L)'
;PINAVPDGDVGILNLVPRMYGTGDSPLYVTLGAGWNERYNAGAVLNLHPGKFHINAKYNYRREYRERSFSKSTATAKNRTEMNNNATARPDVHVADMKVDYDLSAKDRITVHGLYHLMDYSRYGRINNRVFNPKGEQMKYVIRNRYNDQRQEAYAAEAYWNHEISENQGFYTVFNYNNFSYDEDNDFKNENPQNGNIVSEDNQSIDHTKHNYFWGFGYGQEIDGWDFKLGYIGRARNEDYLTAAFDKVDGSFELSPAKSYNYDFNRYLNLIYADVVKNWGAFNAEIGIQAEFSHFKMDEFSPSWINDPYWQGIKGKENKSSRFHLYPRSRFTYEVNKSNRLSLSYQQRAIRPNGSYLCSFLNNSDPTHIIQGNPDLKDEFIHNVELGYQFSAPRLRLTPAIYYRNRTNRIMETASQVNDETVWKKENIGHSQAVGADLSGSWNPVRILTVGFSGDIYRDEIDGRTIGYDEKKSLVCWDVKGNVNVSITPTTDFQVDGFYVSDQLTPQGKIKGRYSVNAGLSQYFLNRKLCANLSINNIFDSLEETTIIDAPNLEMTQKRNRDARVAWLTLTYSL
;
A
#
# COMPACT_ATOMS: atom_id res chain seq x y z
N PRO A 1 17.35 -1.23 14.85
CA PRO A 1 16.03 -1.23 14.22
C PRO A 1 15.26 -0.07 14.79
N ILE A 2 14.83 0.84 13.93
CA ILE A 2 13.94 1.92 14.29
C ILE A 2 12.68 1.27 14.81
N ASN A 3 12.42 1.44 16.09
CA ASN A 3 11.24 0.89 16.69
C ASN A 3 10.03 1.50 16.01
N ALA A 4 9.21 0.62 15.57
CA ALA A 4 8.05 0.88 14.77
C ALA A 4 7.18 1.98 15.37
N VAL A 5 6.99 3.04 14.62
CA VAL A 5 5.87 3.93 14.85
C VAL A 5 4.60 3.08 14.84
N PRO A 6 3.65 3.31 15.76
CA PRO A 6 2.43 2.51 15.87
C PRO A 6 1.44 2.81 14.74
N ASP A 7 1.92 2.78 13.50
CA ASP A 7 1.13 3.01 12.29
C ASP A 7 0.84 1.72 11.53
N GLY A 8 -0.37 1.64 10.98
CA GLY A 8 -0.78 0.60 10.05
C GLY A 8 -1.29 -0.70 10.69
N ASP A 9 -1.74 -1.56 9.84
CA ASP A 9 -2.56 -2.76 10.09
C ASP A 9 -1.74 -3.98 10.51
N VAL A 10 -0.53 -4.07 10.03
CA VAL A 10 0.38 -5.21 10.16
C VAL A 10 1.71 -4.79 10.74
N GLY A 11 2.44 -5.75 11.24
CA GLY A 11 3.79 -5.56 11.77
C GLY A 11 4.73 -4.87 10.76
N ILE A 12 5.87 -4.41 11.24
CA ILE A 12 6.89 -3.85 10.37
C ILE A 12 7.63 -5.00 9.71
N LEU A 13 7.58 -5.03 8.40
CA LEU A 13 8.47 -5.85 7.59
C LEU A 13 9.77 -5.06 7.37
N ASN A 14 10.81 -5.44 8.11
CA ASN A 14 12.16 -4.96 7.80
C ASN A 14 12.70 -5.80 6.63
N LEU A 15 12.53 -5.29 5.42
CA LEU A 15 13.16 -5.86 4.24
C LEU A 15 14.64 -5.48 4.27
N VAL A 16 15.48 -6.39 4.72
CA VAL A 16 16.91 -6.34 4.43
C VAL A 16 17.06 -6.98 3.04
N PRO A 17 17.23 -6.19 1.96
CA PRO A 17 17.44 -6.79 0.66
C PRO A 17 18.73 -7.60 0.73
N ARG A 18 18.65 -8.92 0.55
CA ARG A 18 19.83 -9.64 0.09
C ARG A 18 20.14 -9.03 -1.28
N MET A 19 21.23 -8.31 -1.37
CA MET A 19 21.75 -7.93 -2.66
C MET A 19 21.93 -9.21 -3.47
N TYR A 20 21.14 -9.38 -4.51
CA TYR A 20 21.42 -10.37 -5.53
C TYR A 20 22.80 -10.03 -6.09
N GLY A 21 23.76 -10.91 -5.87
CA GLY A 21 25.14 -10.66 -6.20
C GLY A 21 25.95 -10.08 -5.05
N THR A 22 26.12 -10.84 -3.96
CA THR A 22 27.25 -10.72 -3.04
C THR A 22 28.52 -11.33 -3.65
N GLY A 23 28.63 -11.31 -5.01
CA GLY A 23 29.92 -11.41 -5.68
C GLY A 23 30.51 -10.00 -5.70
N ASP A 24 31.81 -9.90 -5.63
CA ASP A 24 32.60 -8.66 -5.64
C ASP A 24 32.49 -7.83 -6.93
N SER A 25 31.40 -7.97 -7.67
CA SER A 25 31.22 -7.26 -8.94
C SER A 25 30.86 -5.79 -8.70
N PRO A 26 31.66 -4.87 -9.21
CA PRO A 26 31.39 -3.46 -9.03
C PRO A 26 30.23 -2.95 -9.89
N LEU A 27 29.83 -3.68 -10.93
CA LEU A 27 28.79 -3.25 -11.85
C LEU A 27 27.91 -4.41 -12.32
N TYR A 28 26.60 -4.19 -12.26
CA TYR A 28 25.58 -5.04 -12.88
C TYR A 28 24.81 -4.22 -13.91
N VAL A 29 24.59 -4.80 -15.09
CA VAL A 29 23.74 -4.22 -16.13
C VAL A 29 22.64 -5.20 -16.48
N THR A 30 21.42 -4.71 -16.52
CA THR A 30 20.22 -5.50 -16.80
C THR A 30 19.48 -4.95 -17.99
N LEU A 31 19.10 -5.82 -18.92
CA LEU A 31 18.22 -5.53 -20.04
C LEU A 31 17.09 -6.55 -20.06
N GLY A 32 15.87 -6.11 -20.31
CA GLY A 32 14.73 -6.99 -20.38
C GLY A 32 13.69 -6.57 -21.40
N ALA A 33 13.01 -7.57 -21.97
CA ALA A 33 11.87 -7.40 -22.84
C ALA A 33 10.71 -8.27 -22.33
N GLY A 34 9.51 -7.73 -22.34
CA GLY A 34 8.31 -8.42 -21.94
C GLY A 34 7.23 -8.40 -23.00
N TRP A 35 6.22 -9.23 -22.82
CA TRP A 35 5.04 -9.26 -23.68
C TRP A 35 4.36 -7.89 -23.73
N ASN A 36 3.79 -7.51 -24.89
CA ASN A 36 3.08 -6.25 -25.11
C ASN A 36 3.95 -5.00 -24.85
N GLU A 37 4.99 -4.79 -25.65
CA GLU A 37 5.78 -3.55 -25.65
C GLU A 37 6.38 -3.16 -24.28
N ARG A 38 6.72 -4.14 -23.45
CA ARG A 38 7.38 -3.92 -22.16
C ARG A 38 8.88 -4.05 -22.29
N TYR A 39 9.60 -3.08 -21.74
CA TYR A 39 11.06 -3.05 -21.77
C TYR A 39 11.59 -2.61 -20.42
N ASN A 40 12.76 -3.11 -20.04
CA ASN A 40 13.49 -2.55 -18.92
C ASN A 40 14.99 -2.49 -19.23
N ALA A 41 15.65 -1.48 -18.66
CA ALA A 41 17.09 -1.33 -18.67
C ALA A 41 17.54 -0.79 -17.32
N GLY A 42 18.57 -1.38 -16.73
CA GLY A 42 19.03 -0.97 -15.42
C GLY A 42 20.51 -1.19 -15.21
N ALA A 43 21.08 -0.45 -14.28
CA ALA A 43 22.45 -0.61 -13.82
C ALA A 43 22.53 -0.48 -12.30
N VAL A 44 23.41 -1.26 -11.68
CA VAL A 44 23.75 -1.17 -10.26
C VAL A 44 25.26 -1.08 -10.14
N LEU A 45 25.73 -0.03 -9.48
CA LEU A 45 27.14 0.24 -9.23
C LEU A 45 27.41 0.09 -7.73
N ASN A 46 28.42 -0.71 -7.37
CA ASN A 46 28.89 -0.91 -6.01
C ASN A 46 30.39 -0.53 -5.93
N LEU A 47 30.73 0.45 -5.15
CA LEU A 47 32.11 0.90 -4.98
C LEU A 47 32.47 0.99 -3.49
N HIS A 48 33.72 0.65 -3.17
CA HIS A 48 34.25 0.68 -1.80
C HIS A 48 35.58 1.42 -1.73
N PRO A 49 35.64 2.74 -2.11
CA PRO A 49 36.88 3.50 -2.07
C PRO A 49 37.20 3.92 -0.62
N GLY A 50 38.15 3.22 0.02
CA GLY A 50 38.60 3.53 1.38
C GLY A 50 37.49 3.38 2.42
N LYS A 51 37.06 4.49 3.02
CA LYS A 51 36.02 4.53 4.06
C LYS A 51 34.60 4.68 3.50
N PHE A 52 34.45 4.77 2.19
CA PHE A 52 33.14 4.92 1.54
C PHE A 52 32.62 3.60 1.02
N HIS A 53 31.32 3.39 1.20
CA HIS A 53 30.55 2.33 0.54
C HIS A 53 29.44 3.00 -0.28
N ILE A 54 29.56 2.94 -1.59
CA ILE A 54 28.66 3.61 -2.53
C ILE A 54 27.85 2.53 -3.27
N ASN A 55 26.54 2.63 -3.18
CA ASN A 55 25.62 1.86 -3.99
C ASN A 55 24.75 2.82 -4.80
N ALA A 56 24.84 2.77 -6.11
CA ALA A 56 24.04 3.57 -7.01
C ALA A 56 23.28 2.67 -7.97
N LYS A 57 22.01 2.95 -8.20
CA LYS A 57 21.11 2.18 -9.05
C LYS A 57 20.35 3.12 -9.96
N TYR A 58 20.18 2.70 -11.19
CA TYR A 58 19.25 3.32 -12.11
C TYR A 58 18.45 2.23 -12.80
N ASN A 59 17.15 2.45 -12.95
CA ASN A 59 16.26 1.56 -13.68
C ASN A 59 15.28 2.38 -14.52
N TYR A 60 15.21 2.05 -15.79
CA TYR A 60 14.16 2.48 -16.70
C TYR A 60 13.26 1.30 -16.99
N ARG A 61 11.94 1.53 -17.01
CA ARG A 61 10.96 0.53 -17.39
C ARG A 61 9.82 1.18 -18.17
N ARG A 62 9.56 0.67 -19.37
CA ARG A 62 8.33 0.91 -20.11
C ARG A 62 7.36 -0.23 -19.81
N GLU A 63 6.14 0.13 -19.44
CA GLU A 63 5.07 -0.82 -19.19
C GLU A 63 3.95 -0.68 -20.22
N TYR A 64 3.20 -1.74 -20.41
CA TYR A 64 1.89 -1.74 -21.02
C TYR A 64 0.89 -2.20 -19.97
N ARG A 65 -0.15 -1.43 -19.76
CA ARG A 65 -1.19 -1.74 -18.78
C ARG A 65 -2.55 -1.74 -19.46
N GLU A 66 -3.21 -2.88 -19.40
CA GLU A 66 -4.60 -3.02 -19.80
C GLU A 66 -5.44 -3.25 -18.53
N ARG A 67 -6.56 -2.57 -18.44
CA ARG A 67 -7.46 -2.67 -17.30
C ARG A 67 -8.88 -2.80 -17.80
N SER A 68 -9.61 -3.78 -17.30
CA SER A 68 -11.05 -3.87 -17.47
C SER A 68 -11.75 -3.70 -16.13
N PHE A 69 -12.88 -3.04 -16.21
CA PHE A 69 -13.73 -2.80 -15.06
C PHE A 69 -15.18 -3.01 -15.49
N SER A 70 -15.96 -3.76 -14.70
CA SER A 70 -17.38 -3.87 -14.87
C SER A 70 -18.09 -3.66 -13.54
N LYS A 71 -19.20 -2.96 -13.56
CA LYS A 71 -20.05 -2.72 -12.40
C LYS A 71 -21.50 -2.86 -12.80
N SER A 72 -22.25 -3.69 -12.09
CA SER A 72 -23.70 -3.78 -12.15
C SER A 72 -24.25 -3.35 -10.79
N THR A 73 -25.13 -2.36 -10.78
CA THR A 73 -25.77 -1.82 -9.58
C THR A 73 -27.27 -1.90 -9.77
N ALA A 74 -27.99 -2.46 -8.80
CA ALA A 74 -29.45 -2.50 -8.76
C ALA A 74 -29.98 -1.78 -7.52
N THR A 75 -31.00 -0.98 -7.73
CA THR A 75 -31.76 -0.27 -6.69
C THR A 75 -33.26 -0.50 -6.93
N ALA A 76 -34.10 -0.05 -6.00
CA ALA A 76 -35.55 -0.09 -6.22
C ALA A 76 -36.01 0.75 -7.44
N LYS A 77 -35.22 1.72 -7.90
CA LYS A 77 -35.58 2.67 -8.98
C LYS A 77 -35.03 2.26 -10.34
N ASN A 78 -33.81 1.73 -10.38
CA ASN A 78 -33.10 1.45 -11.62
C ASN A 78 -32.04 0.38 -11.47
N ARG A 79 -31.55 -0.11 -12.60
CA ARG A 79 -30.33 -0.92 -12.71
C ARG A 79 -29.34 -0.20 -13.62
N THR A 80 -28.12 -0.05 -13.15
CA THR A 80 -27.03 0.57 -13.92
C THR A 80 -25.98 -0.47 -14.26
N GLU A 81 -25.53 -0.51 -15.50
CA GLU A 81 -24.43 -1.36 -15.97
C GLU A 81 -23.32 -0.45 -16.52
N MET A 82 -22.11 -0.58 -15.99
CA MET A 82 -20.93 0.16 -16.43
C MET A 82 -19.84 -0.82 -16.82
N ASN A 83 -19.23 -0.62 -17.98
CA ASN A 83 -18.04 -1.33 -18.43
C ASN A 83 -16.99 -0.31 -18.88
N ASN A 84 -15.77 -0.44 -18.40
CA ASN A 84 -14.64 0.39 -18.76
C ASN A 84 -13.47 -0.49 -19.19
N ASN A 85 -12.91 -0.22 -20.38
CA ASN A 85 -11.66 -0.78 -20.83
C ASN A 85 -10.66 0.37 -21.02
N ALA A 86 -9.50 0.25 -20.40
CA ALA A 86 -8.49 1.30 -20.44
C ALA A 86 -7.11 0.72 -20.71
N THR A 87 -6.31 1.42 -21.50
CA THR A 87 -4.91 1.10 -21.79
C THR A 87 -4.01 2.26 -21.40
N ALA A 88 -2.82 1.96 -20.90
CA ALA A 88 -1.80 2.95 -20.57
C ALA A 88 -0.41 2.41 -20.88
N ARG A 89 0.52 3.31 -21.19
CA ARG A 89 1.93 2.98 -21.48
C ARG A 89 2.87 3.82 -20.60
N PRO A 90 3.01 3.47 -19.32
CA PRO A 90 3.90 4.19 -18.43
C PRO A 90 5.38 4.01 -18.79
N ASP A 91 6.09 5.12 -18.80
CA ASP A 91 7.54 5.18 -18.75
C ASP A 91 7.95 5.52 -17.30
N VAL A 92 8.75 4.65 -16.70
CA VAL A 92 9.13 4.73 -15.29
C VAL A 92 10.64 4.83 -15.17
N HIS A 93 11.12 5.86 -14.48
CA HIS A 93 12.52 6.07 -14.16
C HIS A 93 12.72 6.02 -12.65
N VAL A 94 13.68 5.24 -12.19
CA VAL A 94 14.06 5.19 -10.77
C VAL A 94 15.56 5.34 -10.66
N ALA A 95 16.01 6.35 -9.93
CA ALA A 95 17.40 6.52 -9.53
C ALA A 95 17.50 6.43 -8.00
N ASP A 96 18.45 5.65 -7.50
CA ASP A 96 18.66 5.39 -6.07
C ASP A 96 20.17 5.44 -5.80
N MET A 97 20.60 6.20 -4.80
CA MET A 97 21.99 6.29 -4.42
C MET A 97 22.14 6.32 -2.90
N LYS A 98 22.89 5.36 -2.38
CA LYS A 98 23.24 5.26 -0.97
C LYS A 98 24.77 5.39 -0.81
N VAL A 99 25.19 6.25 0.11
CA VAL A 99 26.58 6.42 0.51
C VAL A 99 26.69 6.20 2.00
N ASP A 100 27.43 5.18 2.41
CA ASP A 100 27.84 5.00 3.79
C ASP A 100 29.30 5.49 3.91
N TYR A 101 29.58 6.27 4.96
CA TYR A 101 30.91 6.77 5.28
C TYR A 101 31.29 6.38 6.70
N ASP A 102 32.33 5.53 6.83
CA ASP A 102 32.91 5.14 8.12
C ASP A 102 33.87 6.26 8.59
N LEU A 103 33.32 7.27 9.28
CA LEU A 103 34.08 8.40 9.79
C LEU A 103 35.17 7.91 10.77
N SER A 104 34.78 7.00 11.68
CA SER A 104 35.64 6.30 12.61
C SER A 104 35.16 4.85 12.82
N ALA A 105 35.87 4.07 13.64
CA ALA A 105 35.41 2.75 14.05
C ALA A 105 34.08 2.78 14.85
N LYS A 106 33.71 3.96 15.39
CA LYS A 106 32.53 4.17 16.22
C LYS A 106 31.44 4.99 15.53
N ASP A 107 31.75 5.62 14.39
CA ASP A 107 30.87 6.55 13.69
C ASP A 107 30.65 6.12 12.26
N ARG A 108 29.39 5.93 11.90
CA ARG A 108 28.94 5.74 10.51
C ARG A 108 27.89 6.77 10.16
N ILE A 109 28.09 7.44 9.04
CA ILE A 109 27.14 8.35 8.43
C ILE A 109 26.62 7.69 7.14
N THR A 110 25.32 7.62 6.99
CA THR A 110 24.64 7.17 5.77
C THR A 110 23.87 8.32 5.16
N VAL A 111 24.05 8.55 3.88
CA VAL A 111 23.21 9.45 3.07
C VAL A 111 22.58 8.63 1.96
N HIS A 112 21.27 8.77 1.81
CA HIS A 112 20.50 8.05 0.80
C HIS A 112 19.61 9.03 0.04
N GLY A 113 19.58 8.91 -1.29
CA GLY A 113 18.72 9.68 -2.18
C GLY A 113 17.97 8.77 -3.13
N LEU A 114 16.70 9.06 -3.35
CA LEU A 114 15.84 8.37 -4.29
C LEU A 114 15.15 9.40 -5.19
N TYR A 115 15.05 9.09 -6.48
CA TYR A 115 14.21 9.80 -7.44
C TYR A 115 13.37 8.79 -8.22
N HIS A 116 12.09 9.06 -8.36
CA HIS A 116 11.14 8.28 -9.13
C HIS A 116 10.32 9.21 -10.02
N LEU A 117 10.27 8.90 -11.29
CA LEU A 117 9.39 9.55 -12.26
C LEU A 117 8.57 8.48 -12.98
N MET A 118 7.26 8.70 -13.08
CA MET A 118 6.38 7.93 -13.94
C MET A 118 5.53 8.90 -14.77
N ASP A 119 5.59 8.74 -16.08
CA ASP A 119 4.88 9.56 -17.05
C ASP A 119 4.11 8.65 -18.01
N TYR A 120 2.83 8.93 -18.25
CA TYR A 120 2.05 8.14 -19.18
C TYR A 120 0.74 8.80 -19.62
N SER A 121 0.33 8.46 -20.85
CA SER A 121 -1.00 8.71 -21.35
C SER A 121 -1.86 7.46 -21.18
N ARG A 122 -3.14 7.65 -20.87
CA ARG A 122 -4.15 6.60 -20.76
C ARG A 122 -5.35 6.94 -21.62
N TYR A 123 -5.85 5.94 -22.32
CA TYR A 123 -7.14 5.99 -22.97
C TYR A 123 -8.10 5.01 -22.32
N GLY A 124 -9.32 5.44 -22.04
CA GLY A 124 -10.39 4.62 -21.48
C GLY A 124 -11.71 4.84 -22.20
N ARG A 125 -12.46 3.75 -22.41
CA ARG A 125 -13.81 3.77 -22.98
C ARG A 125 -14.80 3.19 -21.98
N ILE A 126 -15.70 4.04 -21.49
CA ILE A 126 -16.68 3.71 -20.46
C ILE A 126 -18.06 3.65 -21.12
N ASN A 127 -18.68 2.47 -21.06
CA ASN A 127 -20.05 2.27 -21.50
C ASN A 127 -20.94 2.29 -20.26
N ASN A 128 -21.91 3.20 -20.21
CA ASN A 128 -22.85 3.34 -19.10
C ASN A 128 -24.28 3.20 -19.59
N ARG A 129 -25.00 2.19 -19.08
CA ARG A 129 -26.40 1.90 -19.41
C ARG A 129 -27.24 1.94 -18.15
N VAL A 130 -28.40 2.57 -18.25
CA VAL A 130 -29.39 2.64 -17.17
C VAL A 130 -30.68 2.01 -17.64
N PHE A 131 -31.24 1.11 -16.83
CA PHE A 131 -32.49 0.40 -17.10
C PHE A 131 -33.52 0.72 -16.00
N ASN A 132 -34.80 0.80 -16.39
CA ASN A 132 -35.87 0.86 -15.41
C ASN A 132 -36.11 -0.51 -14.73
N PRO A 133 -36.96 -0.58 -13.70
CA PRO A 133 -37.27 -1.86 -13.03
C PRO A 133 -37.92 -2.94 -13.94
N LYS A 134 -38.48 -2.54 -15.10
CA LYS A 134 -39.02 -3.46 -16.09
C LYS A 134 -37.97 -4.00 -17.06
N GLY A 135 -36.72 -3.55 -16.95
CA GLY A 135 -35.61 -3.92 -17.82
C GLY A 135 -35.52 -3.15 -19.13
N GLU A 136 -36.32 -2.10 -19.30
CA GLU A 136 -36.25 -1.21 -20.48
C GLU A 136 -35.06 -0.25 -20.33
N GLN A 137 -34.26 -0.10 -21.39
CA GLN A 137 -33.10 0.79 -21.40
C GLN A 137 -33.53 2.27 -21.47
N MET A 138 -33.26 3.00 -20.41
CA MET A 138 -33.61 4.43 -20.28
C MET A 138 -32.51 5.35 -20.81
N LYS A 139 -31.25 4.95 -20.62
CA LYS A 139 -30.08 5.76 -20.98
C LYS A 139 -28.95 4.85 -21.43
N TYR A 140 -28.24 5.27 -22.46
CA TYR A 140 -26.96 4.70 -22.86
C TYR A 140 -26.02 5.83 -23.31
N VAL A 141 -24.86 5.92 -22.67
CA VAL A 141 -23.83 6.90 -22.98
C VAL A 141 -22.48 6.19 -23.03
N ILE A 142 -21.67 6.54 -23.99
CA ILE A 142 -20.27 6.16 -24.07
C ILE A 142 -19.44 7.38 -23.65
N ARG A 143 -18.59 7.21 -22.64
CA ARG A 143 -17.67 8.24 -22.17
C ARG A 143 -16.25 7.82 -22.51
N ASN A 144 -15.63 8.55 -23.42
CA ASN A 144 -14.22 8.37 -23.73
C ASN A 144 -13.40 9.27 -22.80
N ARG A 145 -12.36 8.71 -22.21
CA ARG A 145 -11.41 9.41 -21.35
C ARG A 145 -10.03 9.38 -21.98
N TYR A 146 -9.46 10.55 -22.17
CA TYR A 146 -8.07 10.76 -22.51
C TYR A 146 -7.40 11.38 -21.30
N ASN A 147 -6.32 10.80 -20.85
CA ASN A 147 -5.68 11.19 -19.61
C ASN A 147 -4.18 11.21 -19.80
N ASP A 148 -3.57 12.33 -19.44
CA ASP A 148 -2.12 12.45 -19.30
C ASP A 148 -1.80 12.60 -17.83
N GLN A 149 -0.79 11.84 -17.37
CA GLN A 149 -0.48 11.74 -15.96
C GLN A 149 1.02 11.70 -15.73
N ARG A 150 1.49 12.55 -14.81
CA ARG A 150 2.86 12.59 -14.32
C ARG A 150 2.90 12.37 -12.82
N GLN A 151 3.76 11.49 -12.38
CA GLN A 151 4.03 11.25 -10.96
C GLN A 151 5.53 11.41 -10.72
N GLU A 152 5.87 12.27 -9.79
CA GLU A 152 7.24 12.48 -9.33
C GLU A 152 7.35 12.20 -7.84
N ALA A 153 8.43 11.54 -7.43
CA ALA A 153 8.75 11.40 -6.02
C ALA A 153 10.27 11.47 -5.82
N TYR A 154 10.69 12.19 -4.81
CA TYR A 154 12.08 12.16 -4.38
C TYR A 154 12.16 12.06 -2.86
N ALA A 155 13.20 11.38 -2.40
CA ALA A 155 13.50 11.25 -0.99
C ALA A 155 14.97 11.51 -0.73
N ALA A 156 15.24 12.10 0.42
CA ALA A 156 16.58 12.27 0.95
C ALA A 156 16.59 11.83 2.41
N GLU A 157 17.55 10.99 2.78
CA GLU A 157 17.72 10.51 4.15
C GLU A 157 19.17 10.73 4.59
N ALA A 158 19.34 11.16 5.82
CA ALA A 158 20.62 11.18 6.51
C ALA A 158 20.49 10.42 7.82
N TYR A 159 21.40 9.52 8.06
CA TYR A 159 21.47 8.71 9.28
C TYR A 159 22.87 8.77 9.86
N TRP A 160 22.99 9.03 11.15
CA TRP A 160 24.25 8.95 11.89
C TRP A 160 24.08 8.00 13.06
N ASN A 161 25.00 7.06 13.16
CA ASN A 161 25.11 6.13 14.28
C ASN A 161 26.45 6.34 14.97
N HIS A 162 26.43 6.47 16.29
CA HIS A 162 27.61 6.63 17.12
C HIS A 162 27.62 5.61 18.25
N GLU A 163 28.69 4.82 18.33
CA GLU A 163 28.97 3.87 19.41
C GLU A 163 29.82 4.57 20.46
N ILE A 164 29.23 4.91 21.62
CA ILE A 164 29.96 5.50 22.76
C ILE A 164 30.86 4.42 23.37
N SER A 165 30.30 3.21 23.59
CA SER A 165 30.99 2.02 24.07
C SER A 165 30.31 0.76 23.49
N GLU A 166 30.82 -0.43 23.79
CA GLU A 166 30.21 -1.72 23.35
C GLU A 166 28.73 -1.85 23.78
N ASN A 167 28.37 -1.23 24.91
CA ASN A 167 27.04 -1.34 25.51
C ASN A 167 26.23 -0.04 25.45
N GLN A 168 26.72 0.98 24.73
CA GLN A 168 26.10 2.30 24.72
C GLN A 168 26.27 2.99 23.37
N GLY A 169 25.19 3.52 22.85
CA GLY A 169 25.21 4.24 21.59
C GLY A 169 23.96 5.07 21.36
N PHE A 170 24.03 5.93 20.37
CA PHE A 170 22.87 6.67 19.89
C PHE A 170 22.85 6.69 18.37
N TYR A 171 21.67 6.97 17.83
CA TYR A 171 21.49 7.28 16.44
C TYR A 171 20.63 8.53 16.27
N THR A 172 20.82 9.20 15.15
CA THR A 172 19.89 10.22 14.67
C THR A 172 19.58 9.97 13.21
N VAL A 173 18.37 10.31 12.81
CA VAL A 173 17.89 10.16 11.45
C VAL A 173 17.07 11.38 11.04
N PHE A 174 17.26 11.80 9.81
CA PHE A 174 16.39 12.75 9.15
C PHE A 174 16.00 12.18 7.78
N ASN A 175 14.73 12.20 7.47
CA ASN A 175 14.21 11.79 6.16
C ASN A 175 13.22 12.84 5.67
N TYR A 176 13.38 13.24 4.43
CA TYR A 176 12.42 14.05 3.70
C TYR A 176 12.01 13.29 2.44
N ASN A 177 10.71 13.25 2.17
CA ASN A 177 10.20 12.78 0.89
C ASN A 177 9.09 13.68 0.38
N ASN A 178 9.11 13.89 -0.92
CA ASN A 178 8.08 14.57 -1.68
C ASN A 178 7.39 13.55 -2.59
N PHE A 179 6.13 13.80 -2.86
CA PHE A 179 5.37 13.15 -3.92
C PHE A 179 4.50 14.19 -4.59
N SER A 180 4.62 14.33 -5.90
CA SER A 180 3.72 15.12 -6.72
C SER A 180 3.01 14.25 -7.77
N TYR A 181 1.82 14.64 -8.10
CA TYR A 181 0.93 13.95 -9.01
C TYR A 181 0.13 14.99 -9.78
N ASP A 182 0.40 15.07 -11.08
CA ASP A 182 -0.31 15.93 -12.01
C ASP A 182 -1.12 15.04 -12.96
N GLU A 183 -2.38 15.37 -13.18
CA GLU A 183 -3.26 14.61 -14.07
C GLU A 183 -4.19 15.55 -14.82
N ASP A 184 -4.16 15.48 -16.16
CA ASP A 184 -5.11 16.13 -17.03
C ASP A 184 -6.03 15.09 -17.67
N ASN A 185 -7.33 15.32 -17.58
CA ASN A 185 -8.36 14.47 -18.14
C ASN A 185 -9.23 15.24 -19.13
N ASP A 186 -9.36 14.70 -20.33
CA ASP A 186 -10.37 15.12 -21.30
C ASP A 186 -11.43 14.03 -21.45
N PHE A 187 -12.67 14.41 -21.29
CA PHE A 187 -13.81 13.51 -21.42
C PHE A 187 -14.72 13.93 -22.58
N LYS A 188 -15.12 12.94 -23.40
CA LYS A 188 -16.09 13.11 -24.47
C LYS A 188 -17.21 12.09 -24.30
N ASN A 189 -18.43 12.58 -24.12
CA ASN A 189 -19.61 11.74 -24.04
C ASN A 189 -20.25 11.62 -25.43
N GLU A 190 -20.44 10.38 -25.91
CA GLU A 190 -20.97 10.07 -27.23
C GLU A 190 -22.37 9.45 -27.11
N ASN A 191 -23.24 9.81 -28.03
CA ASN A 191 -24.47 9.07 -28.28
C ASN A 191 -24.13 7.78 -29.06
N PRO A 192 -24.38 6.59 -28.50
CA PRO A 192 -23.99 5.33 -29.14
C PRO A 192 -24.75 4.98 -30.43
N GLN A 193 -25.86 5.66 -30.73
CA GLN A 193 -26.68 5.40 -31.93
C GLN A 193 -26.10 6.09 -33.17
N ASN A 194 -25.51 7.26 -33.03
CA ASN A 194 -25.04 8.04 -34.16
C ASN A 194 -23.57 8.52 -34.02
N GLY A 195 -22.89 8.25 -32.89
CA GLY A 195 -21.53 8.65 -32.62
C GLY A 195 -21.34 10.16 -32.36
N ASN A 196 -22.42 10.94 -32.28
CA ASN A 196 -22.32 12.38 -32.04
C ASN A 196 -21.88 12.65 -30.59
N ILE A 197 -20.98 13.62 -30.41
CA ILE A 197 -20.61 14.15 -29.10
C ILE A 197 -21.79 14.90 -28.51
N VAL A 198 -22.23 14.48 -27.32
CA VAL A 198 -23.37 15.10 -26.60
C VAL A 198 -22.93 16.05 -25.50
N SER A 199 -21.73 15.84 -24.95
CA SER A 199 -21.07 16.76 -24.00
C SER A 199 -19.59 16.50 -23.94
N GLU A 200 -18.84 17.53 -23.58
CA GLU A 200 -17.40 17.45 -23.30
C GLU A 200 -17.13 18.12 -21.94
N ASP A 201 -16.23 17.57 -21.20
CA ASP A 201 -15.72 18.13 -19.94
C ASP A 201 -14.25 17.79 -19.79
N ASN A 202 -13.51 18.61 -19.07
CA ASN A 202 -12.13 18.32 -18.71
C ASN A 202 -11.89 18.55 -17.21
N GLN A 203 -10.81 17.99 -16.70
CA GLN A 203 -10.44 18.12 -15.30
C GLN A 203 -8.92 18.03 -15.16
N SER A 204 -8.35 18.99 -14.45
CA SER A 204 -6.96 18.92 -13.99
C SER A 204 -6.91 18.60 -12.48
N ILE A 205 -5.92 17.84 -12.10
CA ILE A 205 -5.64 17.46 -10.70
C ILE A 205 -4.16 17.72 -10.43
N ASP A 206 -3.90 18.47 -9.37
CA ASP A 206 -2.58 18.70 -8.82
C ASP A 206 -2.58 18.23 -7.36
N HIS A 207 -1.64 17.35 -7.01
CA HIS A 207 -1.58 16.77 -5.70
C HIS A 207 -0.12 16.66 -5.23
N THR A 208 0.25 17.44 -4.24
CA THR A 208 1.60 17.46 -3.70
C THR A 208 1.61 17.06 -2.23
N LYS A 209 2.60 16.25 -1.86
CA LYS A 209 2.82 15.80 -0.47
C LYS A 209 4.26 15.99 -0.08
N HIS A 210 4.47 16.63 1.06
CA HIS A 210 5.77 16.73 1.72
C HIS A 210 5.71 15.98 3.04
N ASN A 211 6.59 15.02 3.22
CA ASN A 211 6.71 14.27 4.46
C ASN A 211 8.11 14.46 5.04
N TYR A 212 8.14 14.82 6.29
CA TYR A 212 9.36 14.97 7.09
C TYR A 212 9.33 13.95 8.21
N PHE A 213 10.44 13.33 8.45
CA PHE A 213 10.68 12.43 9.57
C PHE A 213 12.02 12.75 10.19
N TRP A 214 12.06 12.86 11.51
CA TRP A 214 13.31 12.99 12.24
C TRP A 214 13.23 12.16 13.52
N GLY A 215 14.35 11.60 13.91
CA GLY A 215 14.40 10.74 15.07
C GLY A 215 15.75 10.79 15.77
N PHE A 216 15.70 10.59 17.07
CA PHE A 216 16.83 10.37 17.93
C PHE A 216 16.54 9.14 18.79
N GLY A 217 17.52 8.25 18.93
CA GLY A 217 17.41 7.11 19.82
C GLY A 217 18.72 6.87 20.55
N TYR A 218 18.61 6.56 21.81
CA TYR A 218 19.71 6.19 22.71
C TYR A 218 19.47 4.80 23.27
N GLY A 219 20.50 3.98 23.31
CA GLY A 219 20.48 2.65 23.90
C GLY A 219 21.63 2.46 24.86
N GLN A 220 21.37 1.78 25.98
CA GLN A 220 22.35 1.43 26.96
C GLN A 220 22.03 0.09 27.61
N GLU A 221 23.04 -0.78 27.70
CA GLU A 221 22.97 -2.00 28.49
C GLU A 221 23.65 -1.78 29.85
N ILE A 222 22.94 -2.11 30.93
CA ILE A 222 23.40 -2.02 32.32
C ILE A 222 23.01 -3.32 33.02
N ASP A 223 23.99 -4.10 33.50
CA ASP A 223 23.77 -5.36 34.24
C ASP A 223 22.84 -6.34 33.49
N GLY A 224 22.97 -6.39 32.16
CA GLY A 224 22.16 -7.24 31.28
C GLY A 224 20.72 -6.75 31.10
N TRP A 225 20.40 -5.52 31.47
CA TRP A 225 19.19 -4.80 31.08
C TRP A 225 19.53 -3.89 29.90
N ASP A 226 18.80 -4.04 28.78
CA ASP A 226 18.93 -3.13 27.62
C ASP A 226 17.81 -2.10 27.67
N PHE A 227 18.20 -0.83 27.90
CA PHE A 227 17.30 0.32 27.94
C PHE A 227 17.39 1.07 26.62
N LYS A 228 16.23 1.41 26.05
CA LYS A 228 16.13 2.22 24.84
C LYS A 228 15.16 3.37 25.09
N LEU A 229 15.63 4.58 24.79
CA LEU A 229 14.84 5.80 24.85
C LEU A 229 14.97 6.53 23.53
N GLY A 230 13.90 7.13 23.05
CA GLY A 230 14.01 7.94 21.84
C GLY A 230 12.80 8.83 21.61
N TYR A 231 13.00 9.68 20.62
CA TYR A 231 12.02 10.62 20.12
C TYR A 231 11.91 10.49 18.61
N ILE A 232 10.68 10.58 18.11
CA ILE A 232 10.35 10.58 16.68
C ILE A 232 9.41 11.73 16.41
N GLY A 233 9.78 12.61 15.49
CA GLY A 233 8.92 13.64 14.95
C GLY A 233 8.53 13.33 13.50
N ARG A 234 7.32 13.65 13.13
CA ARG A 234 6.82 13.59 11.75
C ARG A 234 6.00 14.82 11.43
N ALA A 235 6.19 15.35 10.25
CA ALA A 235 5.30 16.36 9.67
C ALA A 235 4.87 15.91 8.27
N ARG A 236 3.61 16.11 7.95
CA ARG A 236 3.05 15.94 6.60
C ARG A 236 2.31 17.19 6.22
N ASN A 237 2.67 17.73 5.05
CA ASN A 237 1.90 18.76 4.37
C ASN A 237 1.38 18.14 3.07
N GLU A 238 0.11 18.30 2.78
CA GLU A 238 -0.56 17.74 1.61
C GLU A 238 -1.47 18.81 1.01
N ASP A 239 -1.19 19.19 -0.22
CA ASP A 239 -1.93 20.14 -1.02
C ASP A 239 -2.61 19.38 -2.16
N TYR A 240 -3.91 19.56 -2.31
CA TYR A 240 -4.70 18.93 -3.35
C TYR A 240 -5.60 19.94 -4.02
N LEU A 241 -5.52 20.02 -5.34
CA LEU A 241 -6.38 20.84 -6.16
C LEU A 241 -7.02 19.99 -7.26
N THR A 242 -8.31 20.16 -7.47
CA THR A 242 -8.98 19.72 -8.70
C THR A 242 -9.77 20.87 -9.29
N ALA A 243 -9.56 21.13 -10.57
CA ALA A 243 -10.31 22.10 -11.36
C ALA A 243 -10.99 21.38 -12.52
N ALA A 244 -12.32 21.40 -12.55
CA ALA A 244 -13.13 20.79 -13.59
C ALA A 244 -13.85 21.86 -14.41
N PHE A 245 -13.97 21.64 -15.72
CA PHE A 245 -14.59 22.55 -16.65
C PHE A 245 -15.60 21.80 -17.52
N ASP A 246 -16.79 22.32 -17.64
CA ASP A 246 -17.82 21.82 -18.54
C ASP A 246 -17.83 22.68 -19.83
N LYS A 247 -18.01 22.07 -20.99
CA LYS A 247 -18.13 22.80 -22.25
C LYS A 247 -19.53 23.34 -22.43
N VAL A 248 -19.67 24.66 -22.39
CA VAL A 248 -20.92 25.41 -22.56
C VAL A 248 -20.77 26.35 -23.75
N ASP A 249 -21.69 26.28 -24.72
CA ASP A 249 -21.69 27.11 -25.93
C ASP A 249 -20.35 27.18 -26.67
N GLY A 250 -19.62 26.06 -26.67
CA GLY A 250 -18.33 25.91 -27.37
C GLY A 250 -17.09 26.32 -26.57
N SER A 251 -17.25 26.90 -25.37
CA SER A 251 -16.17 27.30 -24.47
C SER A 251 -16.15 26.42 -23.23
N PHE A 252 -14.96 26.18 -22.65
CA PHE A 252 -14.84 25.51 -21.36
C PHE A 252 -15.00 26.51 -20.22
N GLU A 253 -15.97 26.27 -19.36
CA GLU A 253 -16.28 27.08 -18.19
C GLU A 253 -16.04 26.30 -16.92
N LEU A 254 -15.48 26.94 -15.88
CA LEU A 254 -15.22 26.31 -14.58
C LEU A 254 -16.53 25.75 -14.01
N SER A 255 -16.52 24.49 -13.61
CA SER A 255 -17.60 23.80 -12.92
C SER A 255 -17.40 23.91 -11.41
N PRO A 256 -18.09 24.84 -10.70
CA PRO A 256 -17.86 25.04 -9.27
C PRO A 256 -18.22 23.83 -8.41
N ALA A 257 -19.19 23.04 -8.85
CA ALA A 257 -19.65 21.84 -8.14
C ALA A 257 -18.66 20.68 -8.20
N LYS A 258 -17.72 20.70 -9.17
CA LYS A 258 -16.72 19.65 -9.38
C LYS A 258 -15.30 20.11 -9.04
N SER A 259 -15.13 21.39 -8.65
CA SER A 259 -13.84 22.02 -8.39
C SER A 259 -13.69 22.30 -6.89
N TYR A 260 -12.56 21.89 -6.33
CA TYR A 260 -12.23 22.11 -4.92
C TYR A 260 -10.73 21.97 -4.68
N ASN A 261 -10.28 22.48 -3.54
CA ASN A 261 -8.94 22.22 -3.02
C ASN A 261 -8.97 21.98 -1.51
N TYR A 262 -7.95 21.32 -1.00
CA TYR A 262 -7.69 21.25 0.43
C TYR A 262 -6.21 21.28 0.74
N ASP A 263 -5.90 21.85 1.91
CA ASP A 263 -4.60 21.84 2.54
C ASP A 263 -4.71 20.98 3.82
N PHE A 264 -3.90 19.93 3.91
CA PHE A 264 -3.89 19.04 5.06
C PHE A 264 -2.51 18.99 5.69
N ASN A 265 -2.44 19.40 6.97
CA ASN A 265 -1.21 19.44 7.75
C ASN A 265 -1.33 18.52 8.95
N ARG A 266 -0.38 17.60 9.15
CA ARG A 266 -0.33 16.71 10.32
C ARG A 266 1.06 16.71 10.94
N TYR A 267 1.08 16.79 12.26
CA TYR A 267 2.29 16.71 13.08
C TYR A 267 2.12 15.58 14.11
N LEU A 268 3.12 14.71 14.21
CA LEU A 268 3.20 13.65 15.19
C LEU A 268 4.51 13.79 15.96
N ASN A 269 4.42 13.79 17.28
CA ASN A 269 5.56 13.76 18.18
C ASN A 269 5.42 12.55 19.08
N LEU A 270 6.39 11.66 19.06
CA LEU A 270 6.36 10.39 19.74
C LEU A 270 7.62 10.21 20.57
N ILE A 271 7.45 9.97 21.86
CA ILE A 271 8.50 9.57 22.79
C ILE A 271 8.31 8.09 23.08
N TYR A 272 9.37 7.30 23.02
CA TYR A 272 9.30 5.89 23.36
C TYR A 272 10.37 5.50 24.37
N ALA A 273 10.03 4.51 25.20
CA ALA A 273 10.94 3.84 26.11
C ALA A 273 10.72 2.32 26.02
N ASP A 274 11.80 1.58 25.91
CA ASP A 274 11.80 0.12 25.91
C ASP A 274 12.82 -0.41 26.91
N VAL A 275 12.47 -1.51 27.54
CA VAL A 275 13.35 -2.26 28.43
C VAL A 275 13.34 -3.73 28.01
N VAL A 276 14.53 -4.28 27.81
CA VAL A 276 14.72 -5.70 27.47
C VAL A 276 15.59 -6.34 28.53
N LYS A 277 15.21 -7.53 28.99
CA LYS A 277 16.01 -8.33 29.93
C LYS A 277 16.04 -9.78 29.50
N ASN A 278 17.24 -10.34 29.55
CA ASN A 278 17.48 -11.76 29.31
C ASN A 278 17.79 -12.47 30.62
N TRP A 279 17.03 -13.54 30.93
CA TRP A 279 17.27 -14.44 32.07
C TRP A 279 17.49 -15.84 31.56
N GLY A 280 18.67 -16.10 31.03
CA GLY A 280 18.99 -17.42 30.45
C GLY A 280 18.06 -17.74 29.26
N ALA A 281 17.15 -18.70 29.47
CA ALA A 281 16.19 -19.11 28.43
C ALA A 281 14.98 -18.17 28.27
N PHE A 282 14.78 -17.21 29.17
CA PHE A 282 13.66 -16.29 29.16
C PHE A 282 14.12 -14.88 28.78
N ASN A 283 13.41 -14.28 27.82
CA ASN A 283 13.58 -12.88 27.43
C ASN A 283 12.26 -12.13 27.60
N ALA A 284 12.31 -10.95 28.19
CA ALA A 284 11.18 -10.03 28.28
C ALA A 284 11.54 -8.68 27.64
N GLU A 285 10.68 -8.20 26.78
CA GLU A 285 10.70 -6.87 26.19
C GLU A 285 9.40 -6.16 26.57
N ILE A 286 9.50 -5.00 27.19
CA ILE A 286 8.35 -4.15 27.54
C ILE A 286 8.65 -2.75 27.03
N GLY A 287 7.71 -2.17 26.33
CA GLY A 287 7.85 -0.82 25.77
C GLY A 287 6.56 -0.03 25.86
N ILE A 288 6.70 1.27 25.90
CA ILE A 288 5.61 2.24 25.82
C ILE A 288 5.98 3.37 24.87
N GLN A 289 5.01 3.82 24.10
CA GLN A 289 5.15 4.97 23.24
C GLN A 289 4.06 5.99 23.60
N ALA A 290 4.47 7.24 23.83
CA ALA A 290 3.57 8.36 24.08
C ALA A 290 3.56 9.27 22.85
N GLU A 291 2.39 9.45 22.26
CA GLU A 291 2.22 10.22 21.05
C GLU A 291 1.33 11.43 21.26
N PHE A 292 1.82 12.57 20.79
CA PHE A 292 1.04 13.80 20.59
C PHE A 292 0.84 14.00 19.09
N SER A 293 -0.40 13.95 18.66
CA SER A 293 -0.77 14.19 17.27
C SER A 293 -1.63 15.44 17.12
N HIS A 294 -1.35 16.20 16.08
CA HIS A 294 -2.17 17.35 15.69
C HIS A 294 -2.36 17.33 14.19
N PHE A 295 -3.59 17.57 13.72
CA PHE A 295 -3.82 17.87 12.32
C PHE A 295 -4.74 19.09 12.15
N LYS A 296 -4.58 19.74 11.02
CA LYS A 296 -5.42 20.82 10.52
C LYS A 296 -5.70 20.57 9.04
N MET A 297 -6.95 20.75 8.64
CA MET A 297 -7.39 20.67 7.26
C MET A 297 -8.25 21.88 6.95
N ASP A 298 -7.89 22.60 5.91
CA ASP A 298 -8.64 23.69 5.33
C ASP A 298 -9.18 23.24 3.97
N GLU A 299 -10.48 23.44 3.73
CA GLU A 299 -11.15 23.07 2.49
C GLU A 299 -11.75 24.29 1.83
N PHE A 300 -11.72 24.34 0.51
CA PHE A 300 -12.31 25.41 -0.29
C PHE A 300 -12.96 24.88 -1.56
N SER A 301 -14.15 25.42 -1.93
CA SER A 301 -14.78 25.24 -3.24
C SER A 301 -15.51 26.51 -3.68
N PRO A 302 -15.47 26.84 -4.96
CA PRO A 302 -16.25 27.94 -5.53
C PRO A 302 -17.76 27.79 -5.32
N SER A 303 -18.29 26.57 -5.20
CA SER A 303 -19.72 26.30 -4.99
C SER A 303 -20.21 26.64 -3.58
N TRP A 304 -19.33 26.85 -2.60
CA TRP A 304 -19.72 27.19 -1.23
C TRP A 304 -20.55 28.48 -1.10
N ILE A 305 -20.41 29.37 -2.06
CA ILE A 305 -21.11 30.70 -2.04
C ILE A 305 -22.61 30.52 -2.25
N ASN A 306 -23.04 29.55 -3.05
CA ASN A 306 -24.41 29.45 -3.55
C ASN A 306 -25.12 28.13 -3.19
N ASP A 307 -24.41 27.12 -2.66
CA ASP A 307 -24.99 25.82 -2.32
C ASP A 307 -25.35 25.77 -0.82
N PRO A 308 -26.63 25.62 -0.46
CA PRO A 308 -27.08 25.54 0.94
C PRO A 308 -26.44 24.38 1.72
N TYR A 309 -26.14 23.26 1.06
CA TYR A 309 -25.46 22.10 1.66
C TYR A 309 -24.06 22.47 2.18
N TRP A 310 -23.32 23.27 1.41
CA TRP A 310 -21.95 23.65 1.72
C TRP A 310 -21.82 24.88 2.62
N GLN A 311 -22.89 25.67 2.77
CA GLN A 311 -22.86 26.87 3.62
C GLN A 311 -22.52 26.57 5.10
N GLY A 312 -22.91 25.39 5.59
CA GLY A 312 -22.56 24.93 6.94
C GLY A 312 -21.11 24.45 7.07
N ILE A 313 -20.44 24.15 5.97
CA ILE A 313 -19.06 23.59 5.92
C ILE A 313 -18.04 24.69 5.62
N LYS A 314 -18.46 25.76 4.92
CA LYS A 314 -17.61 26.89 4.56
C LYS A 314 -16.92 27.50 5.80
N GLY A 315 -15.59 27.53 5.75
CA GLY A 315 -14.78 28.06 6.85
C GLY A 315 -14.76 27.18 8.11
N LYS A 316 -15.36 25.99 8.08
CA LYS A 316 -15.23 25.01 9.14
C LYS A 316 -13.86 24.35 9.04
N GLU A 317 -12.94 24.86 9.82
CA GLU A 317 -11.63 24.27 10.01
C GLU A 317 -11.79 22.90 10.67
N ASN A 318 -11.36 21.84 10.00
CA ASN A 318 -11.27 20.51 10.61
C ASN A 318 -9.90 20.35 11.27
N LYS A 319 -9.87 20.36 12.58
CA LYS A 319 -8.65 20.20 13.37
C LYS A 319 -8.84 19.27 14.55
N SER A 320 -7.79 18.56 14.91
CA SER A 320 -7.79 17.70 16.09
C SER A 320 -6.42 17.61 16.71
N SER A 321 -6.39 17.64 18.04
CA SER A 321 -5.19 17.35 18.84
C SER A 321 -5.49 16.17 19.74
N ARG A 322 -4.60 15.18 19.77
CA ARG A 322 -4.81 13.93 20.51
C ARG A 322 -3.53 13.51 21.22
N PHE A 323 -3.72 12.85 22.36
CA PHE A 323 -2.66 12.16 23.08
C PHE A 323 -3.02 10.68 23.21
N HIS A 324 -2.08 9.81 22.88
CA HIS A 324 -2.25 8.36 22.99
C HIS A 324 -1.00 7.69 23.56
N LEU A 325 -1.24 6.61 24.32
CA LEU A 325 -0.21 5.70 24.79
C LEU A 325 -0.36 4.37 24.05
N TYR A 326 0.76 3.86 23.54
CA TYR A 326 0.83 2.58 22.84
C TYR A 326 1.75 1.63 23.60
N PRO A 327 1.20 0.83 24.54
CA PRO A 327 1.97 -0.21 25.20
C PRO A 327 2.25 -1.37 24.28
N ARG A 328 3.41 -1.98 24.47
CA ARG A 328 3.82 -3.22 23.80
C ARG A 328 4.60 -4.11 24.75
N SER A 329 4.48 -5.41 24.56
CA SER A 329 5.30 -6.37 25.30
C SER A 329 5.55 -7.61 24.45
N ARG A 330 6.70 -8.24 24.67
CA ARG A 330 7.03 -9.55 24.12
C ARG A 330 7.77 -10.35 25.18
N PHE A 331 7.27 -11.54 25.43
CA PHE A 331 7.90 -12.53 26.30
C PHE A 331 8.30 -13.72 25.45
N THR A 332 9.54 -14.14 25.54
CA THR A 332 10.07 -15.25 24.75
C THR A 332 10.72 -16.26 25.70
N TYR A 333 10.43 -17.53 25.48
CA TYR A 333 11.03 -18.63 26.22
C TYR A 333 11.71 -19.61 25.26
N GLU A 334 13.01 -19.77 25.39
CA GLU A 334 13.80 -20.74 24.63
C GLU A 334 13.76 -22.09 25.34
N VAL A 335 12.82 -22.94 24.92
CA VAL A 335 12.70 -24.33 25.45
C VAL A 335 14.00 -25.12 25.25
N ASN A 336 14.60 -24.93 24.07
CA ASN A 336 15.93 -25.42 23.69
C ASN A 336 16.38 -24.71 22.40
N LYS A 337 17.54 -25.04 21.85
CA LYS A 337 18.13 -24.44 20.64
C LYS A 337 17.21 -24.50 19.38
N SER A 338 16.28 -25.44 19.36
CA SER A 338 15.37 -25.68 18.23
C SER A 338 13.96 -25.14 18.47
N ASN A 339 13.59 -24.87 19.72
CA ASN A 339 12.21 -24.59 20.11
C ASN A 339 12.11 -23.31 20.94
N ARG A 340 11.28 -22.37 20.49
CA ARG A 340 11.05 -21.08 21.14
C ARG A 340 9.56 -20.79 21.19
N LEU A 341 9.06 -20.37 22.33
CA LEU A 341 7.71 -19.84 22.54
C LEU A 341 7.77 -18.32 22.68
N SER A 342 6.76 -17.62 22.19
CA SER A 342 6.64 -16.18 22.37
C SER A 342 5.19 -15.78 22.63
N LEU A 343 4.98 -14.86 23.57
CA LEU A 343 3.71 -14.19 23.81
C LEU A 343 3.93 -12.69 23.60
N SER A 344 3.14 -12.07 22.72
CA SER A 344 3.27 -10.64 22.46
C SER A 344 1.93 -9.92 22.53
N TYR A 345 1.99 -8.68 22.95
CA TYR A 345 0.91 -7.72 22.88
C TYR A 345 1.41 -6.43 22.22
N GLN A 346 0.59 -5.87 21.34
CA GLN A 346 0.89 -4.59 20.68
C GLN A 346 -0.40 -3.82 20.43
N GLN A 347 -0.37 -2.51 20.72
CA GLN A 347 -1.39 -1.56 20.29
C GLN A 347 -0.87 -0.71 19.12
N ARG A 348 -1.71 -0.48 18.12
CA ARG A 348 -1.41 0.32 16.93
C ARG A 348 -2.58 1.23 16.58
N ALA A 349 -2.35 2.23 15.70
CA ALA A 349 -3.39 3.10 15.17
C ALA A 349 -3.34 3.21 13.65
N ILE A 350 -4.52 3.35 13.02
CA ILE A 350 -4.68 3.81 11.63
C ILE A 350 -5.34 5.18 11.69
N ARG A 351 -4.69 6.17 11.08
CA ARG A 351 -5.16 7.56 11.07
C ARG A 351 -5.73 7.93 9.72
N PRO A 352 -6.90 8.60 9.66
CA PRO A 352 -7.43 9.12 8.41
C PRO A 352 -6.42 10.06 7.76
N ASN A 353 -6.26 10.00 6.45
CA ASN A 353 -5.46 10.95 5.65
C ASN A 353 -6.33 12.10 5.13
N GLY A 354 -5.74 13.07 4.43
CA GLY A 354 -6.46 14.23 3.89
C GLY A 354 -7.62 13.82 2.98
N SER A 355 -7.41 12.89 2.05
CA SER A 355 -8.45 12.43 1.12
C SER A 355 -9.61 11.70 1.81
N TYR A 356 -9.38 11.06 2.97
CA TYR A 356 -10.46 10.42 3.74
C TYR A 356 -11.30 11.43 4.51
N LEU A 357 -10.70 12.57 4.89
CA LEU A 357 -11.37 13.64 5.64
C LEU A 357 -12.03 14.67 4.74
N CYS A 358 -11.62 14.79 3.46
CA CYS A 358 -12.15 15.76 2.52
C CYS A 358 -13.65 15.56 2.28
N SER A 359 -14.45 16.58 2.58
CA SER A 359 -15.91 16.52 2.47
C SER A 359 -16.43 16.57 1.04
N PHE A 360 -15.61 17.01 0.09
CA PHE A 360 -16.00 17.12 -1.32
C PHE A 360 -16.04 15.77 -2.03
N LEU A 361 -16.86 15.73 -3.08
CA LEU A 361 -17.01 14.56 -3.94
C LEU A 361 -15.84 14.50 -4.94
N ASN A 362 -15.04 13.46 -4.86
CA ASN A 362 -14.00 13.18 -5.86
C ASN A 362 -14.56 12.25 -6.92
N ASN A 363 -14.80 12.77 -8.12
CA ASN A 363 -15.29 12.06 -9.30
C ASN A 363 -14.26 11.96 -10.43
N SER A 364 -12.98 12.17 -10.14
CA SER A 364 -11.87 12.02 -11.09
C SER A 364 -11.82 10.63 -11.73
N ASP A 365 -12.16 9.60 -10.95
CA ASP A 365 -12.40 8.27 -11.47
C ASP A 365 -13.92 7.99 -11.51
N PRO A 366 -14.58 8.09 -12.68
CA PRO A 366 -16.03 7.86 -12.78
C PRO A 366 -16.43 6.42 -12.46
N THR A 367 -15.47 5.49 -12.38
CA THR A 367 -15.73 4.11 -11.96
C THR A 367 -15.75 3.95 -10.46
N HIS A 368 -15.18 4.91 -9.70
CA HIS A 368 -15.06 4.86 -8.25
C HIS A 368 -15.13 6.27 -7.65
N ILE A 369 -16.34 6.80 -7.56
CA ILE A 369 -16.60 8.12 -6.99
C ILE A 369 -16.49 8.03 -5.47
N ILE A 370 -15.72 8.92 -4.86
CA ILE A 370 -15.41 8.89 -3.43
C ILE A 370 -15.82 10.22 -2.79
N GLN A 371 -16.43 10.15 -1.62
CA GLN A 371 -16.59 11.27 -0.72
C GLN A 371 -15.88 10.98 0.60
N GLY A 372 -15.10 11.93 1.10
CA GLY A 372 -14.48 11.77 2.40
C GLY A 372 -15.46 12.02 3.55
N ASN A 373 -14.97 11.78 4.77
CA ASN A 373 -15.74 11.94 5.99
C ASN A 373 -14.92 12.73 7.02
N PRO A 374 -15.25 14.03 7.24
CA PRO A 374 -14.51 14.88 8.18
C PRO A 374 -14.63 14.43 9.65
N ASP A 375 -15.63 13.58 9.98
CA ASP A 375 -15.87 13.09 11.34
C ASP A 375 -15.10 11.81 11.66
N LEU A 376 -14.22 11.32 10.77
CA LEU A 376 -13.44 10.12 11.00
C LEU A 376 -12.54 10.25 12.23
N LYS A 377 -12.58 9.20 13.04
CA LYS A 377 -11.70 8.99 14.20
C LYS A 377 -10.60 8.03 13.86
N ASP A 378 -9.50 8.08 14.62
CA ASP A 378 -8.44 7.07 14.51
C ASP A 378 -9.00 5.69 14.88
N GLU A 379 -8.60 4.70 14.10
CA GLU A 379 -8.81 3.29 14.40
C GLU A 379 -7.69 2.82 15.31
N PHE A 380 -8.02 2.06 16.37
CA PHE A 380 -7.05 1.40 17.24
C PHE A 380 -7.14 -0.10 17.11
N ILE A 381 -5.97 -0.73 17.08
CA ILE A 381 -5.79 -2.16 16.90
C ILE A 381 -5.02 -2.69 18.10
N HIS A 382 -5.63 -3.63 18.83
CA HIS A 382 -5.01 -4.41 19.89
C HIS A 382 -4.77 -5.81 19.38
N ASN A 383 -3.54 -6.28 19.39
CA ASN A 383 -3.15 -7.61 18.95
C ASN A 383 -2.45 -8.36 20.08
N VAL A 384 -2.97 -9.55 20.41
CA VAL A 384 -2.32 -10.52 21.30
C VAL A 384 -1.98 -11.74 20.46
N GLU A 385 -0.75 -12.23 20.55
CA GLU A 385 -0.27 -13.35 19.76
C GLU A 385 0.57 -14.31 20.61
N LEU A 386 0.26 -15.58 20.51
CA LEU A 386 1.07 -16.67 21.04
C LEU A 386 1.71 -17.40 19.86
N GLY A 387 3.02 -17.23 19.74
CA GLY A 387 3.82 -17.83 18.67
C GLY A 387 4.71 -18.97 19.16
N TYR A 388 4.99 -19.91 18.28
CA TYR A 388 5.96 -20.96 18.49
C TYR A 388 6.89 -21.02 17.28
N GLN A 389 8.18 -21.16 17.53
CA GLN A 389 9.18 -21.35 16.50
C GLN A 389 9.87 -22.71 16.70
N PHE A 390 9.84 -23.51 15.65
CA PHE A 390 10.64 -24.71 15.51
C PHE A 390 11.72 -24.52 14.45
N SER A 391 12.96 -24.87 14.77
CA SER A 391 14.09 -24.74 13.86
C SER A 391 14.93 -26.01 13.88
N ALA A 392 14.98 -26.69 12.75
CA ALA A 392 15.86 -27.85 12.49
C ALA A 392 16.73 -27.54 11.26
N PRO A 393 17.80 -28.29 10.98
CA PRO A 393 18.73 -27.99 9.88
C PRO A 393 18.07 -27.83 8.49
N ARG A 394 16.92 -28.48 8.26
CA ARG A 394 16.22 -28.49 6.97
C ARG A 394 14.77 -28.01 7.06
N LEU A 395 14.28 -27.67 8.25
CA LEU A 395 12.90 -27.29 8.46
C LEU A 395 12.81 -26.19 9.50
N ARG A 396 12.16 -25.07 9.14
CA ARG A 396 11.75 -24.03 10.06
C ARG A 396 10.24 -23.86 9.97
N LEU A 397 9.58 -23.84 11.13
CA LEU A 397 8.14 -23.62 11.26
C LEU A 397 7.89 -22.53 12.30
N THR A 398 6.94 -21.66 12.01
CA THR A 398 6.52 -20.58 12.91
C THR A 398 4.99 -20.50 12.94
N PRO A 399 4.29 -21.44 13.64
CA PRO A 399 2.87 -21.29 13.91
C PRO A 399 2.61 -20.23 14.97
N ALA A 400 1.49 -19.52 14.84
CA ALA A 400 0.98 -18.65 15.88
C ALA A 400 -0.54 -18.71 15.95
N ILE A 401 -1.11 -18.36 17.10
CA ILE A 401 -2.52 -18.05 17.28
C ILE A 401 -2.64 -16.61 17.78
N TYR A 402 -3.67 -15.91 17.32
CA TYR A 402 -3.83 -14.51 17.68
C TYR A 402 -5.28 -14.13 17.93
N TYR A 403 -5.44 -13.08 18.75
CA TYR A 403 -6.67 -12.32 18.91
C TYR A 403 -6.40 -10.87 18.57
N ARG A 404 -7.18 -10.32 17.64
CA ARG A 404 -7.12 -8.93 17.20
C ARG A 404 -8.45 -8.25 17.45
N ASN A 405 -8.40 -7.14 18.17
CA ASN A 405 -9.56 -6.28 18.44
C ASN A 405 -9.32 -4.90 17.83
N ARG A 406 -10.32 -4.38 17.11
CA ARG A 406 -10.27 -3.07 16.48
C ARG A 406 -11.43 -2.22 16.97
N THR A 407 -11.11 -1.00 17.35
CA THR A 407 -12.10 0.03 17.70
C THR A 407 -12.08 1.14 16.67
N ASN A 408 -13.24 1.68 16.30
CA ASN A 408 -13.39 2.66 15.24
C ASN A 408 -12.81 2.20 13.90
N ARG A 409 -12.95 0.94 13.56
CA ARG A 409 -12.39 0.39 12.30
C ARG A 409 -12.84 1.24 11.11
N ILE A 410 -11.87 1.73 10.32
CA ILE A 410 -12.15 2.54 9.14
C ILE A 410 -12.39 1.61 7.95
N MET A 411 -13.59 1.59 7.45
CA MET A 411 -13.96 0.79 6.28
C MET A 411 -14.73 1.63 5.25
N GLU A 412 -14.79 1.12 4.03
CA GLU A 412 -15.50 1.75 2.94
C GLU A 412 -16.93 1.23 2.86
N THR A 413 -17.87 2.15 2.72
CA THR A 413 -19.29 1.87 2.46
C THR A 413 -19.69 2.52 1.15
N ALA A 414 -20.67 1.93 0.47
CA ALA A 414 -21.24 2.47 -0.75
C ALA A 414 -22.69 2.87 -0.53
N SER A 415 -23.07 3.99 -1.11
CA SER A 415 -24.45 4.48 -1.12
C SER A 415 -24.82 4.98 -2.51
N GLN A 416 -26.12 5.04 -2.81
CA GLN A 416 -26.61 5.57 -4.05
C GLN A 416 -27.00 7.04 -3.88
N VAL A 417 -26.36 7.93 -4.63
CA VAL A 417 -26.63 9.36 -4.64
C VAL A 417 -26.87 9.80 -6.09
N ASN A 418 -28.05 10.32 -6.41
CA ASN A 418 -28.41 10.81 -7.77
C ASN A 418 -28.04 9.83 -8.89
N ASP A 419 -28.42 8.55 -8.75
CA ASP A 419 -28.13 7.46 -9.69
C ASP A 419 -26.64 7.05 -9.82
N GLU A 420 -25.76 7.62 -9.00
CA GLU A 420 -24.34 7.26 -8.93
C GLU A 420 -24.00 6.54 -7.64
N THR A 421 -23.11 5.55 -7.70
CA THR A 421 -22.60 4.89 -6.51
C THR A 421 -21.46 5.71 -5.93
N VAL A 422 -21.65 6.24 -4.73
CA VAL A 422 -20.67 7.02 -3.98
C VAL A 422 -20.11 6.17 -2.85
N TRP A 423 -18.79 6.10 -2.80
CA TRP A 423 -18.05 5.41 -1.75
C TRP A 423 -17.62 6.40 -0.67
N LYS A 424 -17.74 6.01 0.59
CA LYS A 424 -17.36 6.81 1.74
C LYS A 424 -16.62 5.98 2.76
N LYS A 425 -15.58 6.53 3.38
CA LYS A 425 -14.93 5.91 4.56
C LYS A 425 -15.74 6.23 5.80
N GLU A 426 -15.98 5.22 6.63
CA GLU A 426 -16.72 5.34 7.88
C GLU A 426 -16.06 4.56 9.01
N ASN A 427 -16.23 5.02 10.25
CA ASN A 427 -15.85 4.25 11.41
C ASN A 427 -16.94 3.24 11.73
N ILE A 428 -16.73 1.99 11.36
CA ILE A 428 -17.59 0.89 11.79
C ILE A 428 -17.15 0.43 13.18
N GLY A 429 -17.86 0.83 14.16
CA GLY A 429 -17.72 0.55 15.59
C GLY A 429 -16.63 -0.41 16.01
N HIS A 430 -17.01 -1.66 16.26
CA HIS A 430 -16.15 -2.71 16.80
C HIS A 430 -15.95 -3.83 15.80
N SER A 431 -14.74 -4.36 15.73
CA SER A 431 -14.42 -5.53 14.93
C SER A 431 -13.41 -6.38 15.66
N GLN A 432 -13.54 -7.69 15.55
CA GLN A 432 -12.62 -8.64 16.16
C GLN A 432 -12.28 -9.78 15.21
N ALA A 433 -11.05 -10.28 15.34
CA ALA A 433 -10.61 -11.46 14.61
C ALA A 433 -9.88 -12.41 15.56
N VAL A 434 -10.20 -13.69 15.46
CA VAL A 434 -9.47 -14.80 16.08
C VAL A 434 -8.93 -15.65 14.97
N GLY A 435 -7.63 -15.91 14.99
CA GLY A 435 -6.99 -16.65 13.91
C GLY A 435 -5.77 -17.43 14.33
N ALA A 436 -5.28 -18.19 13.37
CA ALA A 436 -4.02 -18.92 13.45
C ALA A 436 -3.27 -18.75 12.14
N ASP A 437 -1.99 -18.50 12.23
CA ASP A 437 -1.07 -18.47 11.11
C ASP A 437 0.02 -19.54 11.23
N LEU A 438 0.53 -19.95 10.08
CA LEU A 438 1.66 -20.85 9.97
C LEU A 438 2.56 -20.36 8.85
N SER A 439 3.83 -20.13 9.13
CA SER A 439 4.82 -19.94 8.08
C SER A 439 6.00 -20.88 8.27
N GLY A 440 6.71 -21.17 7.18
CA GLY A 440 7.82 -22.07 7.25
C GLY A 440 8.65 -22.14 5.98
N SER A 441 9.82 -22.75 6.13
CA SER A 441 10.70 -23.13 5.03
C SER A 441 11.20 -24.55 5.22
N TRP A 442 11.25 -25.30 4.13
CA TRP A 442 11.67 -26.70 4.12
C TRP A 442 12.65 -26.95 2.98
N ASN A 443 13.80 -27.51 3.33
CA ASN A 443 14.86 -27.88 2.40
C ASN A 443 15.08 -29.40 2.46
N PRO A 444 14.15 -30.23 1.90
CA PRO A 444 14.22 -31.68 2.02
C PRO A 444 15.52 -32.27 1.44
N VAL A 445 15.95 -31.69 0.34
CA VAL A 445 17.21 -32.01 -0.36
C VAL A 445 17.90 -30.70 -0.79
N ARG A 446 19.18 -30.80 -1.14
CA ARG A 446 20.01 -29.61 -1.49
C ARG A 446 19.50 -28.81 -2.68
N ILE A 447 18.78 -29.45 -3.59
CA ILE A 447 18.29 -28.84 -4.82
C ILE A 447 16.89 -28.25 -4.67
N LEU A 448 16.21 -28.47 -3.52
CA LEU A 448 14.80 -28.09 -3.35
C LEU A 448 14.62 -27.25 -2.10
N THR A 449 14.06 -26.06 -2.27
CA THR A 449 13.59 -25.18 -1.20
C THR A 449 12.10 -24.92 -1.38
N VAL A 450 11.33 -25.17 -0.34
CA VAL A 450 9.90 -24.88 -0.28
C VAL A 450 9.66 -23.85 0.83
N GLY A 451 9.09 -22.71 0.47
CA GLY A 451 8.59 -21.71 1.40
C GLY A 451 7.07 -21.72 1.40
N PHE A 452 6.43 -21.55 2.54
CA PHE A 452 4.98 -21.48 2.64
C PHE A 452 4.55 -20.60 3.80
N SER A 453 3.39 -19.97 3.64
CA SER A 453 2.66 -19.31 4.72
C SER A 453 1.16 -19.44 4.49
N GLY A 454 0.39 -19.46 5.58
CA GLY A 454 -1.05 -19.45 5.55
C GLY A 454 -1.59 -18.85 6.83
N ASP A 455 -2.72 -18.17 6.70
CA ASP A 455 -3.49 -17.59 7.79
C ASP A 455 -4.94 -18.03 7.67
N ILE A 456 -5.58 -18.36 8.77
CA ILE A 456 -7.01 -18.64 8.86
C ILE A 456 -7.59 -17.90 10.06
N TYR A 457 -8.63 -17.11 9.84
CA TYR A 457 -9.25 -16.34 10.91
C TYR A 457 -10.75 -16.16 10.69
N ARG A 458 -11.46 -16.03 11.80
CA ARG A 458 -12.84 -15.54 11.79
C ARG A 458 -12.81 -14.04 12.02
N ASP A 459 -13.21 -13.26 11.00
CA ASP A 459 -13.43 -11.82 11.09
C ASP A 459 -14.89 -11.55 11.46
N GLU A 460 -15.13 -10.68 12.44
CA GLU A 460 -16.44 -10.22 12.87
C GLU A 460 -16.48 -8.70 12.85
N ILE A 461 -17.52 -8.13 12.23
CA ILE A 461 -17.75 -6.69 12.11
C ILE A 461 -19.10 -6.36 12.75
N ASP A 462 -19.11 -5.35 13.62
CA ASP A 462 -20.34 -4.78 14.19
C ASP A 462 -20.69 -3.49 13.45
N GLY A 463 -21.55 -3.59 12.44
CA GLY A 463 -21.98 -2.47 11.61
C GLY A 463 -23.18 -1.68 12.15
N ARG A 464 -23.65 -1.94 13.37
CA ARG A 464 -24.84 -1.26 13.94
C ARG A 464 -24.63 0.24 14.10
N THR A 465 -23.40 0.69 14.27
CA THR A 465 -23.05 2.12 14.35
C THR A 465 -23.25 2.89 13.03
N ILE A 466 -23.33 2.19 11.92
CA ILE A 466 -23.55 2.75 10.57
C ILE A 466 -24.87 2.31 9.96
N GLY A 467 -25.82 1.88 10.79
CA GLY A 467 -27.19 1.60 10.36
C GLY A 467 -27.48 0.17 9.88
N TYR A 468 -26.58 -0.79 10.15
CA TYR A 468 -26.86 -2.21 9.91
C TYR A 468 -27.42 -2.88 11.16
N ASP A 469 -28.42 -3.71 11.02
CA ASP A 469 -29.13 -4.32 12.16
C ASP A 469 -28.36 -5.46 12.84
N GLU A 470 -27.36 -6.04 12.17
CA GLU A 470 -26.68 -7.26 12.60
C GLU A 470 -25.15 -7.16 12.57
N LYS A 471 -24.52 -7.94 13.43
CA LYS A 471 -23.11 -8.29 13.29
C LYS A 471 -22.93 -9.28 12.15
N LYS A 472 -21.91 -9.05 11.33
CA LYS A 472 -21.52 -9.94 10.25
C LYS A 472 -20.22 -10.65 10.59
N SER A 473 -20.12 -11.92 10.24
CA SER A 473 -18.86 -12.68 10.41
C SER A 473 -18.59 -13.58 9.22
N LEU A 474 -17.31 -13.78 8.94
CA LEU A 474 -16.83 -14.66 7.87
C LEU A 474 -15.54 -15.35 8.31
N VAL A 475 -15.37 -16.61 7.95
CA VAL A 475 -14.07 -17.28 8.04
C VAL A 475 -13.29 -16.96 6.78
N CYS A 476 -12.17 -16.26 6.98
CA CYS A 476 -11.24 -15.86 5.93
C CYS A 476 -9.96 -16.68 6.07
N TRP A 477 -9.30 -16.96 4.96
CA TRP A 477 -8.01 -17.62 4.96
C TRP A 477 -7.20 -17.25 3.72
N ASP A 478 -5.89 -17.30 3.84
CA ASP A 478 -4.98 -17.18 2.72
C ASP A 478 -3.83 -18.19 2.84
N VAL A 479 -3.29 -18.54 1.68
CA VAL A 479 -2.08 -19.36 1.58
C VAL A 479 -1.16 -18.75 0.53
N LYS A 480 0.15 -18.82 0.79
CA LYS A 480 1.21 -18.43 -0.13
C LYS A 480 2.26 -19.53 -0.13
N GLY A 481 2.81 -19.80 -1.28
CA GLY A 481 3.86 -20.79 -1.41
C GLY A 481 4.86 -20.44 -2.48
N ASN A 482 6.09 -20.87 -2.29
CA ASN A 482 7.12 -20.82 -3.31
C ASN A 482 7.94 -22.10 -3.29
N VAL A 483 8.29 -22.59 -4.47
CA VAL A 483 9.15 -23.75 -4.69
C VAL A 483 10.31 -23.31 -5.57
N ASN A 484 11.53 -23.52 -5.09
CA ASN A 484 12.75 -23.26 -5.84
C ASN A 484 13.50 -24.58 -6.05
N VAL A 485 13.84 -24.87 -7.30
CA VAL A 485 14.55 -26.10 -7.68
C VAL A 485 15.82 -25.71 -8.44
N SER A 486 16.99 -26.02 -7.88
CA SER A 486 18.26 -25.93 -8.58
C SER A 486 18.45 -27.18 -9.44
N ILE A 487 17.97 -27.13 -10.70
CA ILE A 487 17.97 -28.27 -11.64
C ILE A 487 19.40 -28.68 -11.95
N THR A 488 20.28 -27.71 -12.15
CA THR A 488 21.73 -27.87 -12.31
C THR A 488 22.47 -26.80 -11.49
N PRO A 489 23.80 -26.86 -11.35
CA PRO A 489 24.56 -25.77 -10.69
C PRO A 489 24.38 -24.38 -11.35
N THR A 490 23.85 -24.34 -12.56
CA THR A 490 23.66 -23.09 -13.33
C THR A 490 22.22 -22.87 -13.77
N THR A 491 21.27 -23.70 -13.36
CA THR A 491 19.86 -23.60 -13.77
C THR A 491 18.96 -23.68 -12.55
N ASP A 492 18.23 -22.61 -12.29
CA ASP A 492 17.25 -22.52 -11.20
C ASP A 492 15.85 -22.35 -11.78
N PHE A 493 14.89 -23.13 -11.27
CA PHE A 493 13.48 -23.01 -11.58
C PHE A 493 12.70 -22.63 -10.34
N GLN A 494 11.81 -21.66 -10.46
CA GLN A 494 10.96 -21.18 -9.37
C GLN A 494 9.50 -21.19 -9.81
N VAL A 495 8.65 -21.61 -8.88
CA VAL A 495 7.19 -21.39 -8.93
C VAL A 495 6.77 -20.77 -7.63
N ASP A 496 5.96 -19.72 -7.70
CA ASP A 496 5.33 -19.13 -6.54
C ASP A 496 3.86 -18.83 -6.82
N GLY A 497 3.08 -18.74 -5.77
CA GLY A 497 1.68 -18.41 -5.91
C GLY A 497 1.02 -18.12 -4.57
N PHE A 498 -0.18 -17.58 -4.67
CA PHE A 498 -1.04 -17.35 -3.52
C PHE A 498 -2.51 -17.59 -3.87
N TYR A 499 -3.27 -17.88 -2.84
CA TYR A 499 -4.74 -17.84 -2.84
C TYR A 499 -5.20 -17.06 -1.61
N VAL A 500 -6.20 -16.19 -1.79
CA VAL A 500 -6.92 -15.47 -0.72
C VAL A 500 -8.39 -15.82 -0.85
N SER A 501 -9.03 -16.23 0.23
CA SER A 501 -10.46 -16.54 0.27
C SER A 501 -11.33 -15.28 0.21
N ASP A 502 -12.64 -15.44 0.23
CA ASP A 502 -13.58 -14.33 0.42
C ASP A 502 -13.22 -13.52 1.68
N GLN A 503 -13.32 -12.18 1.58
CA GLN A 503 -13.04 -11.24 2.67
C GLN A 503 -14.31 -10.48 3.05
N LEU A 504 -14.54 -10.30 4.35
CA LEU A 504 -15.72 -9.60 4.86
C LEU A 504 -15.63 -8.09 4.63
N THR A 505 -16.72 -7.49 4.18
CA THR A 505 -16.90 -6.02 4.12
C THR A 505 -18.17 -5.64 4.89
N PRO A 506 -18.37 -4.36 5.26
CA PRO A 506 -19.58 -3.93 5.99
C PRO A 506 -20.87 -4.29 5.25
N GLN A 507 -20.86 -4.21 3.93
CA GLN A 507 -22.05 -4.35 3.08
C GLN A 507 -22.09 -5.65 2.27
N GLY A 508 -21.07 -6.53 2.43
CA GLY A 508 -21.00 -7.77 1.64
C GLY A 508 -19.65 -8.43 1.75
N LYS A 509 -19.00 -8.68 0.60
CA LYS A 509 -17.70 -9.36 0.56
C LYS A 509 -16.89 -9.04 -0.69
N ILE A 510 -15.59 -9.19 -0.58
CA ILE A 510 -14.67 -9.28 -1.72
C ILE A 510 -14.42 -10.77 -1.96
N LYS A 511 -14.63 -11.25 -3.19
CA LYS A 511 -14.41 -12.66 -3.54
C LYS A 511 -12.95 -13.06 -3.50
N GLY A 512 -12.72 -14.32 -3.23
CA GLY A 512 -11.40 -14.92 -3.26
C GLY A 512 -10.74 -14.83 -4.63
N ARG A 513 -9.39 -14.76 -4.63
CA ARG A 513 -8.56 -14.67 -5.84
C ARG A 513 -7.24 -15.39 -5.65
N TYR A 514 -6.61 -15.76 -6.74
CA TYR A 514 -5.30 -16.42 -6.72
C TYR A 514 -4.40 -15.94 -7.85
N SER A 515 -3.12 -16.21 -7.72
CA SER A 515 -2.14 -16.04 -8.80
C SER A 515 -1.05 -17.09 -8.67
N VAL A 516 -0.53 -17.54 -9.81
CA VAL A 516 0.64 -18.42 -9.90
C VAL A 516 1.62 -17.81 -10.88
N ASN A 517 2.89 -17.78 -10.49
CA ASN A 517 4.00 -17.26 -11.28
C ASN A 517 5.04 -18.39 -11.46
N ALA A 518 5.81 -18.33 -12.56
CA ALA A 518 6.94 -19.22 -12.76
C ALA A 518 8.13 -18.46 -13.33
N GLY A 519 9.33 -18.92 -13.02
CA GLY A 519 10.58 -18.36 -13.51
C GLY A 519 11.65 -19.43 -13.74
N LEU A 520 12.44 -19.24 -14.77
CA LEU A 520 13.60 -20.06 -15.09
C LEU A 520 14.81 -19.16 -15.25
N SER A 521 15.84 -19.39 -14.46
CA SER A 521 17.11 -18.67 -14.53
C SER A 521 18.20 -19.59 -15.03
N GLN A 522 18.95 -19.15 -16.05
CA GLN A 522 20.11 -19.84 -16.56
C GLN A 522 21.34 -18.94 -16.49
N TYR A 523 22.40 -19.45 -15.86
CA TYR A 523 23.68 -18.74 -15.73
C TYR A 523 24.68 -19.24 -16.77
N PHE A 524 25.39 -18.29 -17.38
CA PHE A 524 26.42 -18.47 -18.38
C PHE A 524 27.71 -17.75 -17.99
N LEU A 525 28.80 -17.95 -18.72
CA LEU A 525 30.07 -17.23 -18.58
C LEU A 525 30.59 -17.24 -17.14
N ASN A 526 30.67 -18.42 -16.53
CA ASN A 526 31.06 -18.57 -15.10
C ASN A 526 30.18 -17.73 -14.15
N ARG A 527 28.86 -17.74 -14.39
CA ARG A 527 27.82 -16.99 -13.67
C ARG A 527 27.86 -15.48 -13.86
N LYS A 528 28.66 -14.93 -14.78
CA LYS A 528 28.66 -13.49 -15.10
C LYS A 528 27.43 -13.04 -15.89
N LEU A 529 26.79 -13.92 -16.64
CA LEU A 529 25.56 -13.61 -17.38
C LEU A 529 24.43 -14.50 -16.86
N CYS A 530 23.34 -13.89 -16.45
CA CYS A 530 22.09 -14.55 -16.09
C CYS A 530 21.00 -14.22 -17.12
N ALA A 531 20.39 -15.23 -17.72
CA ALA A 531 19.16 -15.09 -18.47
C ALA A 531 18.00 -15.59 -17.60
N ASN A 532 17.00 -14.76 -17.37
CA ASN A 532 15.80 -15.10 -16.62
C ASN A 532 14.57 -14.97 -17.52
N LEU A 533 13.84 -16.07 -17.66
CA LEU A 533 12.52 -16.11 -18.27
C LEU A 533 11.49 -16.24 -17.17
N SER A 534 10.54 -15.31 -17.08
CA SER A 534 9.48 -15.35 -16.07
C SER A 534 8.11 -15.12 -16.67
N ILE A 535 7.09 -15.74 -16.09
CA ILE A 535 5.69 -15.55 -16.44
C ILE A 535 4.94 -15.30 -15.14
N ASN A 536 4.31 -14.12 -15.06
CA ASN A 536 3.46 -13.74 -13.94
C ASN A 536 1.99 -14.05 -14.26
N ASN A 537 1.22 -14.40 -13.22
CA ASN A 537 -0.21 -14.67 -13.31
C ASN A 537 -0.58 -15.58 -14.48
N ILE A 538 0.03 -16.76 -14.53
CA ILE A 538 -0.07 -17.73 -15.64
C ILE A 538 -1.51 -17.99 -16.07
N PHE A 539 -2.43 -18.08 -15.08
CA PHE A 539 -3.85 -18.42 -15.28
C PHE A 539 -4.75 -17.20 -15.54
N ASP A 540 -4.20 -15.98 -15.56
CA ASP A 540 -4.97 -14.72 -15.72
C ASP A 540 -6.11 -14.57 -14.69
N SER A 541 -5.84 -14.94 -13.46
CA SER A 541 -6.82 -15.13 -12.39
C SER A 541 -6.92 -13.98 -11.40
N LEU A 542 -6.18 -12.88 -11.60
CA LEU A 542 -6.18 -11.71 -10.73
C LEU A 542 -7.36 -10.78 -11.02
N GLU A 543 -8.59 -11.30 -10.91
CA GLU A 543 -9.81 -10.50 -10.90
C GLU A 543 -10.23 -10.20 -9.46
N GLU A 544 -10.42 -8.92 -9.13
CA GLU A 544 -11.02 -8.51 -7.87
C GLU A 544 -12.52 -8.30 -8.06
N THR A 545 -13.32 -9.11 -7.39
CA THR A 545 -14.79 -9.02 -7.42
C THR A 545 -15.32 -8.60 -6.06
N THR A 546 -15.93 -7.40 -6.00
CA THR A 546 -16.64 -6.89 -4.81
C THR A 546 -18.15 -7.10 -4.99
N ILE A 547 -18.78 -7.66 -3.97
CA ILE A 547 -20.23 -7.84 -3.89
C ILE A 547 -20.74 -7.01 -2.72
N ILE A 548 -21.72 -6.16 -2.99
CA ILE A 548 -22.51 -5.44 -1.99
C ILE A 548 -23.93 -6.00 -2.04
N ASP A 549 -24.44 -6.30 -0.85
CA ASP A 549 -25.81 -6.71 -0.61
C ASP A 549 -26.28 -5.94 0.64
N ALA A 550 -26.85 -4.76 0.38
CA ALA A 550 -27.29 -3.83 1.40
C ALA A 550 -28.74 -3.39 1.13
N PRO A 551 -29.48 -2.91 2.13
CA PRO A 551 -30.81 -2.36 1.92
C PRO A 551 -30.81 -1.31 0.80
N ASN A 552 -31.59 -1.52 -0.25
CA ASN A 552 -31.74 -0.67 -1.44
C ASN A 552 -30.49 -0.55 -2.34
N LEU A 553 -29.49 -1.40 -2.18
CA LEU A 553 -28.28 -1.40 -3.02
C LEU A 553 -27.72 -2.81 -3.18
N GLU A 554 -27.93 -3.40 -4.33
CA GLU A 554 -27.20 -4.60 -4.76
C GLU A 554 -26.14 -4.19 -5.78
N MET A 555 -24.90 -4.62 -5.60
CA MET A 555 -23.83 -4.29 -6.54
C MET A 555 -22.86 -5.46 -6.71
N THR A 556 -22.48 -5.70 -7.94
CA THR A 556 -21.32 -6.54 -8.28
C THR A 556 -20.34 -5.69 -9.09
N GLN A 557 -19.14 -5.57 -8.59
CA GLN A 557 -18.04 -4.84 -9.24
C GLN A 557 -16.88 -5.79 -9.49
N LYS A 558 -16.35 -5.80 -10.71
CA LYS A 558 -15.20 -6.60 -11.11
C LYS A 558 -14.11 -5.69 -11.65
N ARG A 559 -12.88 -5.91 -11.21
CA ARG A 559 -11.68 -5.23 -11.69
C ARG A 559 -10.66 -6.27 -12.13
N ASN A 560 -10.28 -6.24 -13.37
CA ASN A 560 -9.15 -7.00 -13.88
C ASN A 560 -8.03 -6.05 -14.29
N ARG A 561 -6.81 -6.36 -13.86
CA ARG A 561 -5.59 -5.66 -14.26
C ARG A 561 -4.78 -6.63 -15.08
N ASP A 562 -4.31 -6.21 -16.24
CA ASP A 562 -3.39 -7.00 -17.07
C ASP A 562 -2.15 -7.34 -16.22
N ALA A 563 -2.17 -8.52 -15.66
CA ALA A 563 -1.13 -9.04 -14.79
C ALA A 563 -0.44 -10.28 -15.37
N ARG A 564 -1.00 -10.88 -16.46
CA ARG A 564 -0.36 -12.00 -17.16
C ARG A 564 0.71 -11.46 -18.10
N VAL A 565 1.95 -11.51 -17.65
CA VAL A 565 3.10 -10.95 -18.36
C VAL A 565 4.25 -11.94 -18.40
N ALA A 566 4.79 -12.16 -19.60
CA ALA A 566 6.04 -12.88 -19.77
C ALA A 566 7.19 -11.89 -19.96
N TRP A 567 8.33 -12.16 -19.32
CA TRP A 567 9.56 -11.38 -19.40
C TRP A 567 10.76 -12.26 -19.70
N LEU A 568 11.64 -11.76 -20.56
CA LEU A 568 13.02 -12.24 -20.70
C LEU A 568 13.95 -11.13 -20.22
N THR A 569 14.76 -11.43 -19.22
CA THR A 569 15.70 -10.47 -18.63
C THR A 569 17.11 -11.03 -18.68
N LEU A 570 18.06 -10.23 -19.15
CA LEU A 570 19.49 -10.54 -19.18
C LEU A 570 20.20 -9.64 -18.19
N THR A 571 20.94 -10.21 -17.23
CA THR A 571 21.77 -9.47 -16.28
C THR A 571 23.22 -9.90 -16.43
N TYR A 572 24.09 -8.92 -16.69
CA TYR A 572 25.53 -9.13 -16.77
C TYR A 572 26.24 -8.49 -15.59
N SER A 573 27.17 -9.22 -14.98
CA SER A 573 28.05 -8.74 -13.89
C SER A 573 29.51 -8.71 -14.37
N LEU A 574 30.18 -7.59 -14.15
CA LEU A 574 31.59 -7.38 -14.50
C LEU A 574 32.54 -8.14 -13.56
#